data_fe2daca473ae01a864eed3bc61cb6a11
#
_entry.id   fe2daca473ae01a864eed3bc61cb6a11
#
_cell.length_a   1.000
_cell.length_b   1.000
_cell.length_c   1.000
_cell.angle_alpha   90.00
_cell.angle_beta   90.00
_cell.angle_gamma   90.00
#
_symmetry.space_group_name_H-M   'P 1'
#
loop_
_entity.id
_entity.type
_entity.pdbx_description
1 polymer ?
#
loop_
_entity_poly.entity_id
_entity_poly.type
_entity_poly.pdbx_seq_one_letter_code
_entity_poly.pdbx_strand_id
1 'polypeptide(L)' 'MPYSFSNDQMNGIVENTYTNIIKECENLKKNTNCQNEQVVALLSVIASNFATK' A
#
# COMPACT_ATOMS: atom_id res chain seq x y z
N MET A 1 -12.22 -0.21 -12.07
CA MET A 1 -12.02 1.22 -12.00
C MET A 1 -10.60 1.59 -12.42
N PRO A 2 -10.45 2.54 -13.31
CA PRO A 2 -9.10 2.90 -13.76
C PRO A 2 -8.29 3.57 -12.66
N TYR A 3 -7.02 3.28 -12.65
CA TYR A 3 -6.04 3.96 -11.83
C TYR A 3 -5.76 5.28 -12.52
N SER A 4 -6.37 6.34 -12.03
CA SER A 4 -6.37 7.62 -12.75
C SER A 4 -6.15 8.79 -11.80
N PHE A 5 -4.93 9.29 -11.83
CA PHE A 5 -4.55 10.49 -11.08
C PHE A 5 -3.90 11.47 -12.03
N SER A 6 -3.97 12.76 -11.73
CA SER A 6 -3.27 13.78 -12.49
C SER A 6 -1.75 13.63 -12.32
N ASN A 7 -0.97 14.23 -13.23
CA ASN A 7 0.48 14.19 -13.11
C ASN A 7 0.96 14.84 -11.82
N ASP A 8 0.33 15.93 -11.40
CA ASP A 8 0.70 16.60 -10.16
C ASP A 8 0.43 15.68 -8.96
N GLN A 9 -0.69 14.96 -8.97
CA GLN A 9 -1.02 14.02 -7.91
C GLN A 9 -0.06 12.84 -7.91
N MET A 10 0.28 12.30 -9.08
CA MET A 10 1.23 11.20 -9.20
C MET A 10 2.60 11.57 -8.65
N ASN A 11 3.05 12.79 -8.88
CA ASN A 11 4.36 13.25 -8.44
C ASN A 11 4.36 13.79 -7.01
N GLY A 12 3.20 13.91 -6.40
CA GLY A 12 3.05 14.45 -5.05
C GLY A 12 2.43 13.46 -4.09
N ILE A 13 1.11 13.59 -3.89
CA ILE A 13 0.42 12.82 -2.85
C ILE A 13 0.44 11.31 -3.12
N VAL A 14 0.30 10.90 -4.38
CA VAL A 14 0.30 9.47 -4.72
C VAL A 14 1.67 8.87 -4.43
N GLU A 15 2.74 9.54 -4.83
CA GLU A 15 4.10 9.06 -4.57
C GLU A 15 4.38 9.00 -3.07
N ASN A 16 3.96 10.00 -2.32
CA ASN A 16 4.15 10.02 -0.87
C ASN A 16 3.40 8.87 -0.21
N THR A 17 2.16 8.62 -0.64
CA THR A 17 1.36 7.52 -0.11
C THR A 17 2.01 6.17 -0.42
N TYR A 18 2.46 6.00 -1.64
CA TYR A 18 3.16 4.78 -2.06
C TYR A 18 4.38 4.53 -1.18
N THR A 19 5.22 5.55 -1.01
CA THR A 19 6.43 5.44 -0.20
C THR A 19 6.11 5.13 1.24
N ASN A 20 5.08 5.77 1.81
CA ASN A 20 4.70 5.57 3.19
C ASN A 20 4.15 4.16 3.42
N ILE A 21 3.37 3.63 2.48
CA ILE A 21 2.85 2.26 2.59
C ILE A 21 3.98 1.25 2.55
N ILE A 22 4.94 1.44 1.66
CA ILE A 22 6.11 0.54 1.58
C ILE A 22 6.89 0.59 2.89
N LYS A 23 7.12 1.79 3.43
CA LYS A 23 7.84 1.96 4.68
C LYS A 23 7.13 1.23 5.83
N GLU A 24 5.81 1.34 5.90
CA GLU A 24 5.03 0.66 6.93
C GLU A 24 5.11 -0.86 6.78
N CYS A 25 5.06 -1.35 5.55
CA CYS A 25 5.20 -2.78 5.29
C CYS A 25 6.58 -3.29 5.71
N GLU A 26 7.62 -2.51 5.44
CA GLU A 26 8.97 -2.89 5.86
C GLU A 26 9.10 -2.91 7.37
N ASN A 27 8.49 -1.95 8.06
CA ASN A 27 8.46 -1.95 9.52
C ASN A 27 7.72 -3.16 10.07
N LEU A 28 6.61 -3.53 9.44
CA LEU A 28 5.86 -4.72 9.82
C LEU A 28 6.74 -5.97 9.72
N LYS A 29 7.44 -6.12 8.60
CA LYS A 29 8.32 -7.27 8.39
C LYS A 29 9.44 -7.30 9.44
N LYS A 30 9.99 -6.15 9.75
CA LYS A 30 11.07 -6.04 10.74
C LYS A 30 10.59 -6.41 12.13
N ASN A 31 9.40 -5.96 12.51
CA ASN A 31 8.86 -6.17 13.85
C ASN A 31 8.29 -7.56 14.07
N THR A 32 7.78 -8.19 13.02
CA THR A 32 7.13 -9.50 13.12
C THR A 32 7.94 -10.61 12.46
N ASN A 33 8.94 -10.24 11.67
CA ASN A 33 9.73 -11.18 10.87
C ASN A 33 8.85 -12.01 9.93
N CYS A 34 7.78 -11.39 9.41
CA CYS A 34 6.85 -12.09 8.54
C CYS A 34 7.39 -12.21 7.10
N GLN A 35 6.77 -13.10 6.33
CA GLN A 35 7.16 -13.34 4.95
C GLN A 35 6.47 -12.35 4.01
N ASN A 36 7.02 -12.20 2.81
CA ASN A 36 6.42 -11.32 1.80
C ASN A 36 4.97 -11.71 1.49
N GLU A 37 4.68 -13.01 1.47
CA GLU A 37 3.31 -13.49 1.22
C GLU A 37 2.34 -12.98 2.27
N GLN A 38 2.78 -12.83 3.50
CA GLN A 38 1.94 -12.30 4.57
C GLN A 38 1.67 -10.81 4.38
N VAL A 39 2.68 -10.08 3.89
CA VAL A 39 2.49 -8.66 3.55
C VAL A 39 1.49 -8.52 2.40
N VAL A 40 1.63 -9.34 1.36
CA VAL A 40 0.71 -9.33 0.23
C VAL A 40 -0.71 -9.64 0.70
N ALA A 41 -0.87 -10.63 1.58
CA ALA A 41 -2.18 -10.98 2.12
C ALA A 41 -2.80 -9.82 2.88
N LEU A 42 -2.02 -9.12 3.70
CA LEU A 42 -2.51 -7.95 4.43
C LEU A 42 -2.94 -6.84 3.47
N LEU A 43 -2.12 -6.56 2.46
CA LEU A 43 -2.47 -5.54 1.46
C LEU A 43 -3.73 -5.91 0.70
N SER A 44 -3.95 -7.20 0.44
CA SER A 44 -5.17 -7.68 -0.21
C SER A 44 -6.38 -7.45 0.67
N VAL A 45 -6.26 -7.66 1.98
CA VAL A 45 -7.34 -7.39 2.93
C VAL A 45 -7.67 -5.90 2.95
N ILE A 46 -6.65 -5.05 2.95
CA ILE A 46 -6.84 -3.60 2.92
C ILE A 46 -7.53 -3.19 1.62
N ALA A 47 -7.09 -3.74 0.49
CA ALA A 47 -7.70 -3.46 -0.81
C ALA A 47 -9.18 -3.88 -0.82
N SER A 48 -9.48 -5.04 -0.24
CA SER A 48 -10.85 -5.54 -0.14
C SER A 48 -11.72 -4.59 0.67
N ASN A 49 -11.17 -4.01 1.74
CA ASN A 49 -11.89 -3.04 2.57
C ASN A 49 -12.38 -1.85 1.74
N PHE A 50 -11.58 -1.39 0.79
CA PHE A 50 -11.99 -0.28 -0.07
C PHE A 50 -12.88 -0.74 -1.21
N ALA A 51 -12.69 -1.97 -1.70
CA ALA A 51 -13.46 -2.50 -2.82
C ALA A 51 -14.94 -2.73 -2.45
N THR A 52 -15.24 -2.94 -1.17
CA THR A 52 -16.61 -3.22 -0.71
C THR A 52 -17.36 -1.99 -0.22
N LYS A 53 -16.76 -0.81 -0.30
CA LYS A 53 -17.39 0.45 0.17
C LYS A 53 -18.34 1.07 -0.85
#